data_1caf850b02b086a1b4d49fc54f941086
#
_entry.id   1caf850b02b086a1b4d49fc54f941086
#
_cell.length_a   1.000
_cell.length_b   1.000
_cell.length_c   1.000
_cell.angle_alpha   90.00
_cell.angle_beta   90.00
_cell.angle_gamma   90.00
#
_symmetry.space_group_name_H-M   'P 1'
#
loop_
_entity.id
_entity.type
_entity.pdbx_description
1 polymer ?
#
loop_
_entity_poly.entity_id
_entity_poly.type
_entity_poly.pdbx_seq_one_letter_code
_entity_poly.pdbx_strand_id
1 'polypeptide(L)'
;MRRRAGLIAGALALAALLLGLPRSAPLFHYWFPELDRPLYLQDGFGELLLAHLAIVALSGGAAALLGISAALWTSRPAGRDFRPLLETLLSIAQSFPPVAVLALTVPLIGFGAAPALVALALYSLLPITHAALAGLASVPEDARETARAIGMSARQMLWRVELPLAAPVIVAGVRTAMVINIGTAALASTVGARTLGLPIIVGLSGFNTAYVIQGALPVALLAIVVDQAFQCLEEWLTPQRHA
;
A
#
# COMPACT_ATOMS: atom_id res chain seq x y z
N MET A 1 -10.36 13.04 17.53
CA MET A 1 -9.15 13.35 18.32
C MET A 1 -8.30 12.09 18.62
N ARG A 2 -8.87 10.97 19.06
CA ARG A 2 -8.11 9.74 19.42
C ARG A 2 -7.26 9.17 18.27
N ARG A 3 -7.77 9.11 17.02
CA ARG A 3 -7.03 8.55 15.88
C ARG A 3 -5.83 9.41 15.44
N ARG A 4 -5.98 10.74 15.47
CA ARG A 4 -4.83 11.63 15.20
C ARG A 4 -3.73 11.48 16.24
N ALA A 5 -4.09 11.28 17.49
CA ALA A 5 -3.12 10.99 18.55
C ALA A 5 -2.41 9.64 18.30
N GLY A 6 -3.13 8.61 17.84
CA GLY A 6 -2.55 7.33 17.43
C GLY A 6 -1.55 7.47 16.30
N LEU A 7 -1.91 8.20 15.24
CA LEU A 7 -1.02 8.47 14.11
C LEU A 7 0.28 9.17 14.54
N ILE A 8 0.16 10.21 15.38
CA ILE A 8 1.33 10.92 15.91
C ILE A 8 2.18 9.99 16.77
N ALA A 9 1.57 9.22 17.67
CA ALA A 9 2.29 8.27 18.51
C ALA A 9 2.99 7.18 17.68
N GLY A 10 2.33 6.64 16.66
CA GLY A 10 2.93 5.66 15.74
C GLY A 10 4.11 6.24 14.94
N ALA A 11 3.95 7.45 14.42
CA ALA A 11 5.02 8.14 13.70
C ALA A 11 6.24 8.44 14.60
N LEU A 12 5.98 8.88 15.84
CA LEU A 12 7.05 9.10 16.83
C LEU A 12 7.73 7.79 17.23
N ALA A 13 6.96 6.71 17.41
CA ALA A 13 7.51 5.38 17.71
C ALA A 13 8.40 4.87 16.56
N LEU A 14 7.95 5.03 15.31
CA LEU A 14 8.75 4.67 14.14
C LEU A 14 10.05 5.50 14.08
N ALA A 15 9.95 6.81 14.24
CA ALA A 15 11.13 7.68 14.26
C ALA A 15 12.10 7.31 15.39
N ALA A 16 11.58 7.09 16.60
CA ALA A 16 12.38 6.68 17.75
C ALA A 16 13.07 5.31 17.52
N LEU A 17 12.34 4.36 16.91
CA LEU A 17 12.91 3.06 16.55
C LEU A 17 14.07 3.23 15.56
N LEU A 18 13.86 3.94 14.44
CA LEU A 18 14.87 4.11 13.39
C LEU A 18 16.13 4.83 13.90
N LEU A 19 15.96 5.82 14.78
CA LEU A 19 17.07 6.55 15.40
C LEU A 19 17.77 5.73 16.51
N GLY A 20 17.02 4.85 17.18
CA GLY A 20 17.52 4.01 18.26
C GLY A 20 18.25 2.76 17.79
N LEU A 21 17.82 2.16 16.65
CA LEU A 21 18.40 0.91 16.14
C LEU A 21 19.93 0.93 16.04
N PRO A 22 20.59 1.96 15.47
CA PRO A 22 22.06 1.98 15.41
C PRO A 22 22.77 2.03 16.77
N ARG A 23 22.05 2.40 17.83
CA ARG A 23 22.56 2.50 19.21
C ARG A 23 22.17 1.31 20.09
N SER A 24 21.42 0.36 19.57
CA SER A 24 20.84 -0.76 20.32
C SER A 24 21.78 -1.98 20.47
N ALA A 25 23.08 -1.82 20.19
CA ALA A 25 24.07 -2.90 20.32
C ALA A 25 24.00 -3.67 21.64
N PRO A 26 23.96 -3.00 22.83
CA PRO A 26 23.93 -3.74 24.10
C PRO A 26 22.67 -4.64 24.21
N LEU A 27 21.53 -4.17 23.71
CA LEU A 27 20.27 -4.92 23.74
C LEU A 27 20.34 -6.17 22.88
N PHE A 28 20.83 -6.03 21.64
CA PHE A 28 20.93 -7.15 20.71
C PHE A 28 22.03 -8.15 21.11
N HIS A 29 23.15 -7.70 21.69
CA HIS A 29 24.14 -8.61 22.26
C HIS A 29 23.60 -9.38 23.49
N TYR A 30 22.74 -8.76 24.27
CA TYR A 30 22.09 -9.43 25.39
C TYR A 30 21.10 -10.53 24.94
N TRP A 31 20.33 -10.25 23.88
CA TRP A 31 19.34 -11.21 23.36
C TRP A 31 19.95 -12.30 22.45
N PHE A 32 21.06 -11.99 21.80
CA PHE A 32 21.72 -12.86 20.81
C PHE A 32 23.23 -12.90 21.10
N PRO A 33 23.63 -13.47 22.26
CA PRO A 33 25.05 -13.51 22.67
C PRO A 33 25.92 -14.34 21.72
N GLU A 34 25.31 -15.24 20.94
CA GLU A 34 26.00 -16.09 19.96
C GLU A 34 26.35 -15.37 18.65
N LEU A 35 25.80 -14.15 18.43
CA LEU A 35 26.05 -13.39 17.22
C LEU A 35 27.20 -12.39 17.41
N ASP A 36 28.28 -12.56 16.65
CA ASP A 36 29.40 -11.63 16.65
C ASP A 36 29.01 -10.21 16.22
N ARG A 37 28.07 -10.11 15.28
CA ARG A 37 27.59 -8.83 14.71
C ARG A 37 26.06 -8.78 14.70
N PRO A 38 25.42 -8.47 15.83
CA PRO A 38 23.97 -8.46 15.93
C PRO A 38 23.31 -7.19 15.38
N LEU A 39 24.08 -6.15 15.00
CA LEU A 39 23.54 -4.92 14.42
C LEU A 39 23.74 -4.86 12.91
N TYR A 40 22.67 -4.55 12.18
CA TYR A 40 22.70 -4.23 10.77
C TYR A 40 23.20 -2.78 10.59
N LEU A 41 24.38 -2.62 10.00
CA LEU A 41 25.04 -1.33 9.80
C LEU A 41 25.44 -1.11 8.32
N GLN A 42 24.97 -1.96 7.40
CA GLN A 42 25.35 -1.88 5.98
C GLN A 42 24.68 -0.70 5.28
N ASP A 43 23.46 -0.37 5.68
CA ASP A 43 22.66 0.74 5.14
C ASP A 43 22.01 1.54 6.27
N GLY A 44 21.77 2.82 6.04
CA GLY A 44 21.02 3.66 6.96
C GLY A 44 19.53 3.35 6.93
N PHE A 45 18.91 3.09 8.09
CA PHE A 45 17.47 2.80 8.18
C PHE A 45 16.59 3.93 7.64
N GLY A 46 17.03 5.19 7.73
CA GLY A 46 16.34 6.34 7.15
C GLY A 46 16.32 6.28 5.61
N GLU A 47 17.43 5.91 4.98
CA GLU A 47 17.51 5.73 3.53
C GLU A 47 16.64 4.56 3.06
N LEU A 48 16.69 3.44 3.78
CA LEU A 48 15.86 2.28 3.51
C LEU A 48 14.36 2.60 3.65
N LEU A 49 13.98 3.40 4.66
CA LEU A 49 12.61 3.87 4.83
C LEU A 49 12.16 4.72 3.65
N LEU A 50 12.95 5.70 3.23
CA LEU A 50 12.60 6.59 2.11
C LEU A 50 12.47 5.81 0.81
N ALA A 51 13.40 4.90 0.51
CA ALA A 51 13.35 4.06 -0.67
C ALA A 51 12.14 3.10 -0.64
N HIS A 52 11.84 2.52 0.53
CA HIS A 52 10.66 1.68 0.73
C HIS A 52 9.36 2.45 0.48
N LEU A 53 9.22 3.64 1.07
CA LEU A 53 8.08 4.52 0.86
C LEU A 53 7.93 4.94 -0.60
N ALA A 54 9.04 5.26 -1.28
CA ALA A 54 9.01 5.62 -2.69
C ALA A 54 8.47 4.48 -3.57
N ILE A 55 8.95 3.25 -3.36
CA ILE A 55 8.48 2.06 -4.08
C ILE A 55 6.99 1.84 -3.82
N VAL A 56 6.54 1.88 -2.56
CA VAL A 56 5.14 1.67 -2.19
C VAL A 56 4.24 2.77 -2.73
N ALA A 57 4.65 4.04 -2.61
CA ALA A 57 3.87 5.17 -3.10
C ALA A 57 3.74 5.19 -4.63
N LEU A 58 4.83 4.90 -5.35
CA LEU A 58 4.82 4.86 -6.82
C LEU A 58 3.98 3.68 -7.35
N SER A 59 4.19 2.48 -6.81
CA SER A 59 3.43 1.30 -7.24
C SER A 59 1.95 1.40 -6.87
N GLY A 60 1.64 1.80 -5.63
CA GLY A 60 0.27 1.98 -5.16
C GLY A 60 -0.43 3.16 -5.85
N GLY A 61 0.29 4.26 -6.11
CA GLY A 61 -0.22 5.40 -6.86
C GLY A 61 -0.55 5.04 -8.31
N ALA A 62 0.33 4.31 -8.98
CA ALA A 62 0.07 3.80 -10.34
C ALA A 62 -1.14 2.85 -10.36
N ALA A 63 -1.22 1.93 -9.40
CA ALA A 63 -2.36 1.02 -9.27
C ALA A 63 -3.66 1.77 -8.95
N ALA A 64 -3.63 2.80 -8.11
CA ALA A 64 -4.78 3.63 -7.81
C ALA A 64 -5.28 4.38 -9.06
N LEU A 65 -4.36 5.00 -9.79
CA LEU A 65 -4.69 5.70 -11.04
C LEU A 65 -5.31 4.76 -12.05
N LEU A 66 -4.67 3.63 -12.33
CA LEU A 66 -5.14 2.65 -13.31
C LEU A 66 -6.42 1.93 -12.86
N GLY A 67 -6.46 1.46 -11.61
CA GLY A 67 -7.58 0.70 -11.06
C GLY A 67 -8.85 1.53 -10.92
N ILE A 68 -8.75 2.76 -10.41
CA ILE A 68 -9.89 3.67 -10.31
C ILE A 68 -10.36 4.09 -11.70
N SER A 69 -9.44 4.39 -12.63
CA SER A 69 -9.81 4.74 -14.01
C SER A 69 -10.53 3.59 -14.72
N ALA A 70 -10.04 2.36 -14.56
CA ALA A 70 -10.67 1.17 -15.10
C ALA A 70 -12.07 0.93 -14.50
N ALA A 71 -12.22 1.10 -13.19
CA ALA A 71 -13.51 1.00 -12.50
C ALA A 71 -14.51 2.07 -13.00
N LEU A 72 -14.04 3.31 -13.14
CA LEU A 72 -14.85 4.41 -13.68
C LEU A 72 -15.32 4.13 -15.11
N TRP A 73 -14.43 3.64 -15.95
CA TRP A 73 -14.76 3.31 -17.33
C TRP A 73 -15.74 2.14 -17.42
N THR A 74 -15.49 1.04 -16.72
CA THR A 74 -16.34 -0.16 -16.75
C THR A 74 -17.67 0.00 -16.00
N SER A 75 -17.82 1.04 -15.19
CA SER A 75 -19.10 1.43 -14.58
C SER A 75 -20.02 2.21 -15.55
N ARG A 76 -19.53 2.61 -16.73
CA ARG A 76 -20.29 3.36 -17.74
C ARG A 76 -20.80 2.46 -18.87
N PRO A 77 -21.85 2.89 -19.59
CA PRO A 77 -22.41 2.09 -20.69
C PRO A 77 -21.39 1.65 -21.73
N ALA A 78 -20.41 2.53 -22.05
CA ALA A 78 -19.37 2.24 -23.04
C ALA A 78 -18.36 1.15 -22.60
N GLY A 79 -18.18 0.92 -21.30
CA GLY A 79 -17.19 -0.03 -20.76
C GLY A 79 -17.80 -1.22 -20.02
N ARG A 80 -19.12 -1.19 -19.78
CA ARG A 80 -19.79 -2.17 -18.90
C ARG A 80 -19.60 -3.62 -19.34
N ASP A 81 -19.58 -3.88 -20.62
CA ASP A 81 -19.44 -5.23 -21.16
C ASP A 81 -18.02 -5.81 -20.99
N PHE A 82 -17.03 -4.94 -20.74
CA PHE A 82 -15.65 -5.33 -20.45
C PHE A 82 -15.39 -5.61 -18.96
N ARG A 83 -16.35 -5.31 -18.07
CA ARG A 83 -16.18 -5.49 -16.65
C ARG A 83 -15.84 -6.93 -16.24
N PRO A 84 -16.53 -7.99 -16.75
CA PRO A 84 -16.17 -9.37 -16.39
C PRO A 84 -14.77 -9.76 -16.85
N LEU A 85 -14.34 -9.27 -18.02
CA LEU A 85 -12.99 -9.49 -18.53
C LEU A 85 -11.95 -8.83 -17.62
N LEU A 86 -12.16 -7.57 -17.23
CA LEU A 86 -11.29 -6.84 -16.32
C LEU A 86 -11.14 -7.58 -14.98
N GLU A 87 -12.27 -7.96 -14.35
CA GLU A 87 -12.27 -8.67 -13.06
C GLU A 87 -11.54 -10.02 -13.17
N THR A 88 -11.72 -10.74 -14.27
CA THR A 88 -11.03 -12.02 -14.53
C THR A 88 -9.51 -11.81 -14.67
N LEU A 89 -9.08 -10.84 -15.47
CA LEU A 89 -7.65 -10.54 -15.66
C LEU A 89 -6.98 -10.13 -14.37
N LEU A 90 -7.63 -9.29 -13.57
CA LEU A 90 -7.10 -8.86 -12.27
C LEU A 90 -7.01 -10.02 -11.27
N SER A 91 -8.00 -10.92 -11.28
CA SER A 91 -8.01 -12.12 -10.41
C SER A 91 -6.88 -13.09 -10.80
N ILE A 92 -6.65 -13.28 -12.10
CA ILE A 92 -5.52 -14.08 -12.60
C ILE A 92 -4.20 -13.45 -12.16
N ALA A 93 -4.03 -12.12 -12.34
CA ALA A 93 -2.80 -11.42 -11.96
C ALA A 93 -2.49 -11.56 -10.45
N GLN A 94 -3.50 -11.56 -9.60
CA GLN A 94 -3.35 -11.71 -8.14
C GLN A 94 -3.13 -13.18 -7.70
N SER A 95 -3.44 -14.15 -8.57
CA SER A 95 -3.22 -15.57 -8.27
C SER A 95 -1.73 -15.97 -8.26
N PHE A 96 -0.88 -15.18 -8.91
CA PHE A 96 0.57 -15.43 -8.89
C PHE A 96 1.16 -14.98 -7.55
N PRO A 97 2.03 -15.77 -6.90
CA PRO A 97 2.76 -15.31 -5.73
C PRO A 97 3.63 -14.08 -6.05
N PRO A 98 3.74 -13.06 -5.15
CA PRO A 98 4.56 -11.87 -5.38
C PRO A 98 6.00 -12.17 -5.80
N VAL A 99 6.61 -13.15 -5.14
CA VAL A 99 7.98 -13.59 -5.44
C VAL A 99 8.09 -14.17 -6.85
N ALA A 100 7.06 -14.89 -7.33
CA ALA A 100 7.05 -15.41 -8.69
C ALA A 100 6.99 -14.29 -9.72
N VAL A 101 6.20 -13.24 -9.49
CA VAL A 101 6.16 -12.06 -10.37
C VAL A 101 7.51 -11.35 -10.39
N LEU A 102 8.15 -11.18 -9.23
CA LEU A 102 9.50 -10.63 -9.14
C LEU A 102 10.50 -11.47 -9.95
N ALA A 103 10.48 -12.80 -9.79
CA ALA A 103 11.38 -13.71 -10.50
C ALA A 103 11.18 -13.68 -12.03
N LEU A 104 9.93 -13.54 -12.49
CA LEU A 104 9.61 -13.46 -13.92
C LEU A 104 9.97 -12.10 -14.54
N THR A 105 9.93 -11.02 -13.76
CA THR A 105 10.23 -9.68 -14.27
C THR A 105 11.73 -9.37 -14.31
N VAL A 106 12.54 -9.96 -13.43
CA VAL A 106 14.01 -9.74 -13.40
C VAL A 106 14.70 -10.04 -14.73
N PRO A 107 14.47 -11.17 -15.42
CA PRO A 107 15.08 -11.43 -16.71
C PRO A 107 14.71 -10.43 -17.81
N LEU A 108 13.55 -9.77 -17.68
CA LEU A 108 13.01 -8.85 -18.68
C LEU A 108 13.47 -7.39 -18.48
N ILE A 109 13.54 -6.94 -17.21
CA ILE A 109 13.80 -5.54 -16.89
C ILE A 109 14.95 -5.31 -15.90
N GLY A 110 15.69 -6.39 -15.55
CA GLY A 110 16.86 -6.33 -14.67
C GLY A 110 16.53 -6.38 -13.18
N PHE A 111 17.57 -6.31 -12.35
CA PHE A 111 17.48 -6.24 -10.91
C PHE A 111 17.18 -4.81 -10.43
N GLY A 112 16.65 -4.67 -9.20
CA GLY A 112 16.45 -3.38 -8.53
C GLY A 112 14.99 -3.01 -8.32
N ALA A 113 14.68 -1.72 -8.35
CA ALA A 113 13.35 -1.21 -8.04
C ALA A 113 12.30 -1.47 -9.13
N ALA A 114 12.71 -1.59 -10.40
CA ALA A 114 11.77 -1.72 -11.53
C ALA A 114 10.88 -2.98 -11.43
N PRO A 115 11.41 -4.21 -11.23
CA PRO A 115 10.57 -5.40 -11.03
C PRO A 115 9.67 -5.28 -9.80
N ALA A 116 10.15 -4.64 -8.73
CA ALA A 116 9.34 -4.40 -7.54
C ALA A 116 8.14 -3.51 -7.83
N LEU A 117 8.33 -2.40 -8.56
CA LEU A 117 7.24 -1.48 -8.93
C LEU A 117 6.16 -2.21 -9.74
N VAL A 118 6.55 -3.03 -10.72
CA VAL A 118 5.60 -3.80 -11.53
C VAL A 118 4.83 -4.80 -10.67
N ALA A 119 5.53 -5.61 -9.88
CA ALA A 119 4.89 -6.62 -9.04
C ALA A 119 3.90 -5.99 -8.06
N LEU A 120 4.32 -4.97 -7.31
CA LEU A 120 3.48 -4.30 -6.31
C LEU A 120 2.30 -3.56 -6.93
N ALA A 121 2.48 -2.94 -8.11
CA ALA A 121 1.37 -2.30 -8.82
C ALA A 121 0.32 -3.33 -9.25
N LEU A 122 0.72 -4.46 -9.82
CA LEU A 122 -0.19 -5.55 -10.21
C LEU A 122 -1.00 -6.08 -9.01
N TYR A 123 -0.35 -6.26 -7.87
CA TYR A 123 -1.01 -6.73 -6.66
C TYR A 123 -2.03 -5.75 -6.10
N SER A 124 -1.77 -4.46 -6.24
CA SER A 124 -2.66 -3.41 -5.75
C SER A 124 -3.85 -3.16 -6.67
N LEU A 125 -3.76 -3.52 -7.94
CA LEU A 125 -4.82 -3.22 -8.93
C LEU A 125 -6.15 -3.84 -8.56
N LEU A 126 -6.20 -5.13 -8.20
CA LEU A 126 -7.46 -5.82 -7.92
C LEU A 126 -8.21 -5.21 -6.73
N PRO A 127 -7.61 -5.09 -5.51
CA PRO A 127 -8.32 -4.56 -4.36
C PRO A 127 -8.77 -3.11 -4.58
N ILE A 128 -7.98 -2.29 -5.27
CA ILE A 128 -8.34 -0.90 -5.57
C ILE A 128 -9.49 -0.84 -6.57
N THR A 129 -9.42 -1.62 -7.65
CA THR A 129 -10.48 -1.66 -8.67
C THR A 129 -11.80 -2.14 -8.09
N HIS A 130 -11.77 -3.21 -7.29
CA HIS A 130 -12.97 -3.73 -6.62
C HIS A 130 -13.57 -2.72 -5.64
N ALA A 131 -12.75 -2.05 -4.85
CA ALA A 131 -13.23 -1.00 -3.94
C ALA A 131 -13.81 0.19 -4.70
N ALA A 132 -13.23 0.56 -5.83
CA ALA A 132 -13.76 1.64 -6.68
C ALA A 132 -15.11 1.26 -7.30
N LEU A 133 -15.26 0.03 -7.81
CA LEU A 133 -16.53 -0.49 -8.31
C LEU A 133 -17.60 -0.57 -7.21
N ALA A 134 -17.23 -1.09 -6.04
CA ALA A 134 -18.11 -1.18 -4.88
C ALA A 134 -18.53 0.22 -4.38
N GLY A 135 -17.60 1.15 -4.31
CA GLY A 135 -17.87 2.54 -3.92
C GLY A 135 -18.84 3.22 -4.87
N LEU A 136 -18.65 3.07 -6.18
CA LEU A 136 -19.57 3.59 -7.19
C LEU A 136 -20.94 2.93 -7.11
N ALA A 137 -20.99 1.63 -6.83
CA ALA A 137 -22.26 0.89 -6.69
C ALA A 137 -23.01 1.26 -5.39
N SER A 138 -22.32 1.70 -4.35
CA SER A 138 -22.91 2.09 -3.06
C SER A 138 -23.58 3.47 -3.06
N VAL A 139 -23.41 4.25 -4.14
CA VAL A 139 -24.03 5.58 -4.26
C VAL A 139 -25.56 5.42 -4.33
N PRO A 140 -26.33 6.08 -3.42
CA PRO A 140 -27.79 5.96 -3.41
C PRO A 140 -28.43 6.40 -4.72
N GLU A 141 -29.43 5.66 -5.17
CA GLU A 141 -30.12 6.01 -6.43
C GLU A 141 -30.86 7.33 -6.32
N ASP A 142 -31.48 7.64 -5.16
CA ASP A 142 -32.12 8.92 -4.88
C ASP A 142 -31.20 10.12 -5.15
N ALA A 143 -29.90 9.99 -4.82
CA ALA A 143 -28.91 11.03 -5.10
C ALA A 143 -28.67 11.19 -6.61
N ARG A 144 -28.66 10.09 -7.35
CA ARG A 144 -28.55 10.11 -8.82
C ARG A 144 -29.80 10.66 -9.48
N GLU A 145 -30.99 10.26 -9.01
CA GLU A 145 -32.28 10.77 -9.51
C GLU A 145 -32.40 12.27 -9.27
N THR A 146 -32.06 12.74 -8.07
CA THR A 146 -32.03 14.17 -7.75
C THR A 146 -31.09 14.92 -8.68
N ALA A 147 -29.88 14.40 -8.90
CA ALA A 147 -28.90 15.00 -9.82
C ALA A 147 -29.43 15.09 -11.26
N ARG A 148 -30.15 14.05 -11.73
CA ARG A 148 -30.78 14.06 -13.06
C ARG A 148 -31.93 15.07 -13.11
N ALA A 149 -32.77 15.13 -12.06
CA ALA A 149 -33.90 16.03 -12.00
C ALA A 149 -33.52 17.51 -12.09
N ILE A 150 -32.37 17.89 -11.51
CA ILE A 150 -31.83 19.26 -11.59
C ILE A 150 -30.97 19.49 -12.84
N GLY A 151 -30.97 18.54 -13.83
CA GLY A 151 -30.35 18.72 -15.12
C GLY A 151 -28.83 18.53 -15.14
N MET A 152 -28.22 17.82 -14.19
CA MET A 152 -26.79 17.53 -14.22
C MET A 152 -26.43 16.61 -15.39
N SER A 153 -25.40 16.99 -16.16
CA SER A 153 -24.79 16.09 -17.15
C SER A 153 -24.14 14.89 -16.47
N ALA A 154 -23.91 13.80 -17.22
CA ALA A 154 -23.25 12.58 -16.69
C ALA A 154 -21.87 12.89 -16.07
N ARG A 155 -21.11 13.84 -16.67
CA ARG A 155 -19.81 14.27 -16.13
C ARG A 155 -19.96 15.06 -14.83
N GLN A 156 -20.94 15.96 -14.75
CA GLN A 156 -21.23 16.71 -13.52
C GLN A 156 -21.69 15.78 -12.41
N MET A 157 -22.57 14.80 -12.70
CA MET A 157 -23.03 13.79 -11.75
C MET A 157 -21.87 12.96 -11.23
N LEU A 158 -20.95 12.50 -12.11
CA LEU A 158 -19.77 11.75 -11.70
C LEU A 158 -18.91 12.53 -10.68
N TRP A 159 -18.53 13.76 -11.04
CA TRP A 159 -17.55 14.51 -10.24
C TRP A 159 -18.15 15.17 -8.99
N ARG A 160 -19.44 15.54 -9.01
CA ARG A 160 -20.09 16.28 -7.92
C ARG A 160 -20.94 15.42 -6.99
N VAL A 161 -21.33 14.23 -7.43
CA VAL A 161 -22.22 13.34 -6.66
C VAL A 161 -21.59 11.98 -6.45
N GLU A 162 -21.31 11.24 -7.53
CA GLU A 162 -20.89 9.84 -7.41
C GLU A 162 -19.51 9.69 -6.76
N LEU A 163 -18.49 10.39 -7.25
CA LEU A 163 -17.13 10.31 -6.70
C LEU A 163 -17.02 10.78 -5.24
N PRO A 164 -17.61 11.91 -4.84
CA PRO A 164 -17.58 12.31 -3.42
C PRO A 164 -18.27 11.31 -2.49
N LEU A 165 -19.38 10.71 -2.92
CA LEU A 165 -20.10 9.71 -2.13
C LEU A 165 -19.38 8.34 -2.12
N ALA A 166 -18.71 7.98 -3.21
CA ALA A 166 -17.92 6.75 -3.32
C ALA A 166 -16.54 6.85 -2.65
N ALA A 167 -16.01 8.07 -2.47
CA ALA A 167 -14.64 8.32 -2.02
C ALA A 167 -14.25 7.58 -0.73
N PRO A 168 -15.08 7.51 0.33
CA PRO A 168 -14.70 6.77 1.55
C PRO A 168 -14.41 5.29 1.26
N VAL A 169 -15.24 4.64 0.44
CA VAL A 169 -15.07 3.23 0.07
C VAL A 169 -13.85 3.02 -0.82
N ILE A 170 -13.62 3.93 -1.77
CA ILE A 170 -12.44 3.91 -2.64
C ILE A 170 -11.16 4.04 -1.80
N VAL A 171 -11.13 5.01 -0.89
CA VAL A 171 -9.95 5.25 -0.03
C VAL A 171 -9.70 4.08 0.91
N ALA A 172 -10.74 3.42 1.43
CA ALA A 172 -10.60 2.19 2.22
C ALA A 172 -9.94 1.06 1.41
N GLY A 173 -10.27 0.92 0.12
CA GLY A 173 -9.60 -0.04 -0.76
C GLY A 173 -8.15 0.32 -1.05
N VAL A 174 -7.85 1.58 -1.32
CA VAL A 174 -6.48 2.08 -1.47
C VAL A 174 -5.67 1.84 -0.21
N ARG A 175 -6.23 2.15 0.97
CA ARG A 175 -5.62 1.86 2.28
C ARG A 175 -5.21 0.39 2.40
N THR A 176 -6.15 -0.53 2.14
CA THR A 176 -5.90 -1.97 2.21
C THR A 176 -4.75 -2.37 1.28
N ALA A 177 -4.76 -1.90 0.03
CA ALA A 177 -3.70 -2.16 -0.93
C ALA A 177 -2.34 -1.62 -0.47
N MET A 178 -2.29 -0.39 0.07
CA MET A 178 -1.05 0.23 0.55
C MET A 178 -0.46 -0.50 1.75
N VAL A 179 -1.29 -0.94 2.70
CA VAL A 179 -0.84 -1.72 3.87
C VAL A 179 -0.26 -3.08 3.43
N ILE A 180 -0.92 -3.76 2.51
CA ILE A 180 -0.39 -5.01 1.92
C ILE A 180 0.92 -4.75 1.18
N ASN A 181 0.99 -3.68 0.39
CA ASN A 181 2.20 -3.31 -0.35
C ASN A 181 3.39 -3.04 0.56
N ILE A 182 3.20 -2.40 1.71
CA ILE A 182 4.29 -2.17 2.68
C ILE A 182 4.91 -3.51 3.12
N GLY A 183 4.09 -4.49 3.48
CA GLY A 183 4.59 -5.82 3.83
C GLY A 183 5.29 -6.52 2.66
N THR A 184 4.66 -6.49 1.48
CA THR A 184 5.16 -7.16 0.27
C THR A 184 6.42 -6.50 -0.30
N ALA A 185 6.57 -5.18 -0.14
CA ALA A 185 7.77 -4.45 -0.59
C ALA A 185 9.05 -4.88 0.14
N ALA A 186 8.95 -5.51 1.31
CA ALA A 186 10.10 -6.12 1.96
C ALA A 186 10.71 -7.24 1.09
N LEU A 187 9.88 -8.00 0.35
CA LEU A 187 10.34 -9.05 -0.57
C LEU A 187 11.08 -8.49 -1.78
N ALA A 188 10.89 -7.23 -2.14
CA ALA A 188 11.60 -6.60 -3.25
C ALA A 188 13.12 -6.55 -3.04
N SER A 189 13.57 -6.66 -1.80
CA SER A 189 15.01 -6.75 -1.49
C SER A 189 15.64 -8.04 -2.01
N THR A 190 14.87 -9.10 -2.28
CA THR A 190 15.38 -10.34 -2.92
C THR A 190 15.84 -10.11 -4.35
N VAL A 191 15.31 -9.09 -5.02
CA VAL A 191 15.68 -8.70 -6.39
C VAL A 191 16.55 -7.44 -6.41
N GLY A 192 17.19 -7.08 -5.31
CA GLY A 192 18.13 -5.98 -5.20
C GLY A 192 17.50 -4.59 -5.02
N ALA A 193 16.20 -4.49 -4.76
CA ALA A 193 15.60 -3.21 -4.40
C ALA A 193 15.97 -2.84 -2.95
N ARG A 194 16.40 -1.59 -2.75
CA ARG A 194 16.72 -1.07 -1.40
C ARG A 194 15.43 -0.76 -0.67
N THR A 195 15.06 -1.58 0.30
CA THR A 195 13.88 -1.39 1.14
C THR A 195 14.19 -1.75 2.61
N LEU A 196 13.27 -1.47 3.52
CA LEU A 196 13.33 -1.95 4.92
C LEU A 196 13.36 -3.49 5.02
N GLY A 197 13.09 -4.20 3.92
CA GLY A 197 13.23 -5.65 3.83
C GLY A 197 14.68 -6.12 3.69
N LEU A 198 15.62 -5.24 3.33
CA LEU A 198 17.01 -5.63 3.10
C LEU A 198 17.68 -6.27 4.35
N PRO A 199 17.55 -5.71 5.57
CA PRO A 199 18.02 -6.38 6.78
C PRO A 199 17.36 -7.75 7.00
N ILE A 200 16.06 -7.91 6.63
CA ILE A 200 15.35 -9.19 6.75
C ILE A 200 16.00 -10.22 5.83
N ILE A 201 16.19 -9.89 4.56
CA ILE A 201 16.75 -10.83 3.57
C ILE A 201 18.20 -11.20 3.91
N VAL A 202 19.02 -10.20 4.29
CA VAL A 202 20.41 -10.44 4.74
C VAL A 202 20.44 -11.30 6.01
N GLY A 203 19.52 -11.04 6.95
CA GLY A 203 19.42 -11.81 8.19
C GLY A 203 18.99 -13.26 7.94
N LEU A 204 18.03 -13.50 7.05
CA LEU A 204 17.59 -14.86 6.68
C LEU A 204 18.72 -15.63 5.98
N SER A 205 19.42 -14.99 5.04
CA SER A 205 20.51 -15.64 4.30
C SER A 205 21.74 -15.91 5.14
N GLY A 206 22.00 -15.06 6.14
CA GLY A 206 23.14 -15.15 7.06
C GLY A 206 22.82 -15.79 8.41
N PHE A 207 21.62 -16.37 8.60
CA PHE A 207 21.18 -16.95 9.88
C PHE A 207 21.27 -15.98 11.06
N ASN A 208 21.09 -14.66 10.80
CA ASN A 208 21.16 -13.60 11.80
C ASN A 208 19.75 -13.10 12.14
N THR A 209 19.14 -13.69 13.17
CA THR A 209 17.79 -13.36 13.64
C THR A 209 17.68 -11.91 14.12
N ALA A 210 18.76 -11.33 14.65
CA ALA A 210 18.78 -9.94 15.06
C ALA A 210 18.54 -8.98 13.88
N TYR A 211 19.11 -9.24 12.72
CA TYR A 211 18.87 -8.45 11.49
C TYR A 211 17.41 -8.57 11.02
N VAL A 212 16.85 -9.80 11.10
CA VAL A 212 15.44 -10.02 10.73
C VAL A 212 14.51 -9.14 11.58
N ILE A 213 14.74 -9.09 12.90
CA ILE A 213 13.96 -8.25 13.83
C ILE A 213 14.14 -6.77 13.49
N GLN A 214 15.36 -6.32 13.23
CA GLN A 214 15.67 -4.93 12.91
C GLN A 214 15.04 -4.46 11.61
N GLY A 215 14.79 -5.34 10.65
CA GLY A 215 14.03 -5.02 9.44
C GLY A 215 12.52 -5.13 9.64
N ALA A 216 12.06 -6.18 10.33
CA ALA A 216 10.63 -6.48 10.47
C ALA A 216 9.89 -5.45 11.34
N LEU A 217 10.49 -4.96 12.42
CA LEU A 217 9.87 -3.98 13.31
C LEU A 217 9.57 -2.65 12.61
N PRO A 218 10.50 -2.01 11.87
CA PRO A 218 10.19 -0.80 11.10
C PRO A 218 9.12 -1.03 10.03
N VAL A 219 9.12 -2.17 9.33
CA VAL A 219 8.08 -2.50 8.34
C VAL A 219 6.71 -2.56 9.00
N ALA A 220 6.59 -3.26 10.14
CA ALA A 220 5.33 -3.38 10.87
C ALA A 220 4.83 -2.03 11.39
N LEU A 221 5.72 -1.22 11.98
CA LEU A 221 5.35 0.13 12.45
C LEU A 221 4.98 1.05 11.30
N LEU A 222 5.68 0.98 10.17
CA LEU A 222 5.34 1.74 8.97
C LEU A 222 3.94 1.39 8.45
N ALA A 223 3.60 0.09 8.41
CA ALA A 223 2.28 -0.36 8.02
C ALA A 223 1.18 0.21 8.93
N ILE A 224 1.40 0.21 10.26
CA ILE A 224 0.48 0.79 11.24
C ILE A 224 0.33 2.30 11.05
N VAL A 225 1.43 3.02 10.82
CA VAL A 225 1.42 4.50 10.62
C VAL A 225 0.64 4.84 9.35
N VAL A 226 0.90 4.15 8.24
CA VAL A 226 0.21 4.37 6.97
C VAL A 226 -1.28 4.00 7.08
N ASP A 227 -1.61 2.89 7.75
CA ASP A 227 -2.98 2.49 8.04
C ASP A 227 -3.75 3.59 8.79
N GLN A 228 -3.16 4.13 9.85
CA GLN A 228 -3.76 5.22 10.64
C GLN A 228 -3.87 6.53 9.86
N ALA A 229 -2.90 6.82 8.97
CA ALA A 229 -2.97 8.00 8.11
C ALA A 229 -4.17 7.93 7.16
N PHE A 230 -4.38 6.78 6.51
CA PHE A 230 -5.55 6.56 5.67
C PHE A 230 -6.86 6.56 6.45
N GLN A 231 -6.89 6.02 7.68
CA GLN A 231 -8.09 6.12 8.55
C GLN A 231 -8.46 7.58 8.84
N CYS A 232 -7.47 8.44 9.11
CA CYS A 232 -7.73 9.87 9.29
C CYS A 232 -8.26 10.52 8.00
N LEU A 233 -7.79 10.10 6.83
CA LEU A 233 -8.28 10.57 5.54
C LEU A 233 -9.73 10.11 5.28
N GLU A 234 -10.04 8.85 5.56
CA GLU A 234 -11.40 8.30 5.44
C GLU A 234 -12.40 9.08 6.33
N GLU A 235 -12.03 9.38 7.57
CA GLU A 235 -12.86 10.19 8.47
C GLU A 235 -13.11 11.60 7.93
N TRP A 236 -12.11 12.22 7.33
CA TRP A 236 -12.24 13.55 6.74
C TRP A 236 -13.16 13.56 5.50
N LEU A 237 -13.14 12.47 4.72
CA LEU A 237 -13.99 12.31 3.54
C LEU A 237 -15.42 11.88 3.87
N THR A 238 -15.65 11.28 5.02
CA THR A 238 -16.99 10.86 5.43
C THR A 238 -17.76 12.05 5.95
N PRO A 239 -18.90 12.45 5.32
CA PRO A 239 -19.72 13.53 5.81
C PRO A 239 -20.18 13.19 7.25
N GLN A 240 -19.91 14.09 8.20
CA GLN A 240 -20.46 13.94 9.54
C GLN A 240 -21.99 14.04 9.42
N ARG A 241 -22.68 12.91 9.53
CA ARG A 241 -24.11 12.93 9.78
C ARG A 241 -24.29 13.53 11.17
N HIS A 242 -24.57 14.83 11.24
CA HIS A 242 -25.09 15.42 12.45
C HIS A 242 -26.48 14.81 12.67
N ALA A 243 -26.53 13.85 13.63
CA ALA A 243 -27.77 13.34 14.19
C ALA A 243 -28.30 14.39 15.17
#